data_444d876da4feb15052779c2c37e3f17d
#
_entry.id   444d876da4feb15052779c2c37e3f17d
#
_cell.length_a   1.000
_cell.length_b   1.000
_cell.length_c   1.000
_cell.angle_alpha   90.00
_cell.angle_beta   90.00
_cell.angle_gamma   90.00
#
_symmetry.space_group_name_H-M   'P 1'
#
loop_
_entity.id
_entity.type
_entity.pdbx_description
1 polymer ?
#
loop_
_entity_poly.entity_id
_entity_poly.type
_entity_poly.pdbx_seq_one_letter_code
_entity_poly.pdbx_strand_id
1 'polypeptide(L)'
;KWIVKEHEIDRMAGWFGSPRGLLVIVSSRFIPASRVPTFVTAGILRLGLPRLSLLLFAAALVWTPVLMLLGSTLGPPFMEQFPRYKQYAAWIVLGLFAFIWFFTHWVVPAMTWRGRREIVMKVRGLMQPSLWPGWILYLPVRLGIVLLSLRHRRLTAFASANPALGRVGGFIGDAKSLLLRPFQRDSRCCPTLALSLEDTQEERVKDAAAFAACHGFPVVFKPEVAEDGAGLRFVHTQEQLERLVRGAQEDFLLQKFIPGFEFEVVWRRNPGKDDGRIMALVHKHDVTVRGDGEQTLEELIWLDEVAVSRANLFLRCHARDLNRVIPAGQKVTLNLTGSYGHGARCRHRADLTTVELDAAVTQFAKRFPGLHFARFDLRANSMEDLKAGRFIVTEVGGCCHVSSLLRDESLRFSRSYAAVWGQLKACLEAGAYNLRQKVRPVPFEELMARWSQARGRHDEFAVSEEL
;
A
#
# COMPACT_ATOMS: atom_id res chain seq x y z
N LYS A 1 -16.46 13.55 -9.14
CA LYS A 1 -15.80 12.70 -8.12
C LYS A 1 -14.27 12.95 -7.97
N TRP A 2 -13.60 13.64 -8.89
CA TRP A 2 -12.15 13.87 -8.89
C TRP A 2 -11.68 15.15 -8.15
N ILE A 3 -12.56 16.04 -7.78
CA ILE A 3 -12.19 17.41 -7.36
C ILE A 3 -12.51 17.71 -5.89
N VAL A 4 -13.53 17.11 -5.28
CA VAL A 4 -13.92 17.39 -3.89
C VAL A 4 -14.51 16.14 -3.23
N LYS A 5 -14.03 15.79 -2.02
CA LYS A 5 -14.51 14.65 -1.23
C LYS A 5 -15.75 15.02 -0.42
N GLU A 6 -16.72 14.12 -0.25
CA GLU A 6 -17.98 14.35 0.45
C GLU A 6 -17.81 14.92 1.87
N HIS A 7 -16.87 14.41 2.65
CA HIS A 7 -16.61 14.92 4.01
C HIS A 7 -15.96 16.31 4.03
N GLU A 8 -15.29 16.75 2.96
CA GLU A 8 -14.82 18.11 2.80
C GLU A 8 -15.97 19.07 2.46
N ILE A 9 -16.99 18.56 1.75
CA ILE A 9 -18.21 19.30 1.42
C ILE A 9 -19.00 19.65 2.68
N ASP A 10 -19.24 18.70 3.57
CA ASP A 10 -19.99 18.90 4.82
C ASP A 10 -19.25 19.86 5.76
N ARG A 11 -17.94 19.76 5.83
CA ARG A 11 -17.11 20.67 6.64
C ARG A 11 -17.07 22.08 6.05
N MET A 12 -17.01 22.22 4.74
CA MET A 12 -17.08 23.51 4.04
C MET A 12 -18.48 24.12 4.14
N ALA A 13 -19.56 23.30 4.22
CA ALA A 13 -20.91 23.76 4.41
C ALA A 13 -21.07 24.60 5.70
N GLY A 14 -20.50 24.11 6.79
CA GLY A 14 -20.46 24.84 8.06
C GLY A 14 -19.69 26.17 7.98
N TRP A 15 -18.65 26.24 7.17
CA TRP A 15 -17.85 27.45 6.97
C TRP A 15 -18.57 28.49 6.10
N PHE A 16 -19.20 28.06 5.01
CA PHE A 16 -19.91 28.95 4.09
C PHE A 16 -21.19 29.58 4.69
N GLY A 17 -21.78 28.94 5.70
CA GLY A 17 -22.91 29.49 6.47
C GLY A 17 -22.50 30.57 7.46
N SER A 18 -21.22 30.76 7.76
CA SER A 18 -20.69 31.71 8.73
C SER A 18 -20.15 32.99 8.05
N PRO A 19 -19.93 34.10 8.80
CA PRO A 19 -19.25 35.29 8.29
C PRO A 19 -17.86 35.01 7.70
N ARG A 20 -17.24 33.89 8.10
CA ARG A 20 -15.95 33.42 7.59
C ARG A 20 -16.03 32.88 6.15
N GLY A 21 -17.19 32.36 5.71
CA GLY A 21 -17.43 31.98 4.32
C GLY A 21 -17.29 33.14 3.32
N LEU A 22 -17.63 34.33 3.75
CA LEU A 22 -17.43 35.56 3.00
C LEU A 22 -15.95 35.82 2.71
N LEU A 23 -15.09 35.65 3.71
CA LEU A 23 -13.64 35.78 3.56
C LEU A 23 -13.06 34.72 2.59
N VAL A 24 -13.57 33.49 2.57
CA VAL A 24 -13.14 32.46 1.63
C VAL A 24 -13.49 32.82 0.20
N ILE A 25 -14.69 33.33 -0.06
CA ILE A 25 -15.12 33.77 -1.41
C ILE A 25 -14.27 34.95 -1.89
N VAL A 26 -14.06 35.93 -1.02
CA VAL A 26 -13.24 37.11 -1.35
C VAL A 26 -11.78 36.71 -1.56
N SER A 27 -11.18 35.91 -0.65
CA SER A 27 -9.79 35.50 -0.76
C SER A 27 -9.53 34.57 -1.95
N SER A 28 -10.55 33.84 -2.44
CA SER A 28 -10.42 33.04 -3.68
C SER A 28 -10.09 33.86 -4.92
N ARG A 29 -10.32 35.18 -4.89
CA ARG A 29 -9.93 36.10 -5.97
C ARG A 29 -8.43 36.37 -6.01
N PHE A 30 -7.76 36.25 -4.86
CA PHE A 30 -6.34 36.55 -4.71
C PHE A 30 -5.46 35.31 -4.93
N ILE A 31 -6.04 34.10 -4.77
CA ILE A 31 -5.28 32.85 -4.89
C ILE A 31 -5.53 32.26 -6.28
N PRO A 32 -4.50 32.12 -7.14
CA PRO A 32 -4.64 31.43 -8.43
C PRO A 32 -5.18 30.01 -8.25
N ALA A 33 -6.03 29.56 -9.16
CA ALA A 33 -6.66 28.23 -9.19
C ALA A 33 -7.70 27.94 -8.07
N SER A 34 -7.90 28.80 -7.07
CA SER A 34 -8.89 28.59 -6.01
C SER A 34 -10.33 28.89 -6.43
N ARG A 35 -10.53 29.58 -7.55
CA ARG A 35 -11.86 29.99 -8.05
C ARG A 35 -12.75 28.81 -8.38
N VAL A 36 -12.24 27.83 -9.13
CA VAL A 36 -13.02 26.67 -9.56
C VAL A 36 -13.51 25.85 -8.36
N PRO A 37 -12.63 25.43 -7.41
CA PRO A 37 -13.09 24.76 -6.19
C PRO A 37 -14.14 25.55 -5.40
N THR A 38 -13.96 26.88 -5.27
CA THR A 38 -14.91 27.73 -4.54
C THR A 38 -16.29 27.76 -5.20
N PHE A 39 -16.37 27.88 -6.52
CA PHE A 39 -17.64 27.86 -7.25
C PHE A 39 -18.32 26.50 -7.22
N VAL A 40 -17.54 25.40 -7.38
CA VAL A 40 -18.07 24.04 -7.29
C VAL A 40 -18.65 23.80 -5.89
N THR A 41 -17.92 24.18 -4.83
CA THR A 41 -18.40 24.05 -3.46
C THR A 41 -19.64 24.88 -3.20
N ALA A 42 -19.68 26.13 -3.65
CA ALA A 42 -20.85 26.99 -3.54
C ALA A 42 -22.08 26.41 -4.26
N GLY A 43 -21.87 25.75 -5.41
CA GLY A 43 -22.94 25.06 -6.15
C GLY A 43 -23.44 23.80 -5.44
N ILE A 44 -22.54 22.99 -4.89
CA ILE A 44 -22.88 21.78 -4.13
C ILE A 44 -23.66 22.14 -2.86
N LEU A 45 -23.27 23.23 -2.17
CA LEU A 45 -23.93 23.74 -0.97
C LEU A 45 -25.24 24.47 -1.27
N ARG A 46 -25.66 24.54 -2.54
CA ARG A 46 -26.88 25.22 -2.98
C ARG A 46 -27.04 26.65 -2.41
N LEU A 47 -25.91 27.37 -2.33
CA LEU A 47 -25.96 28.78 -1.93
C LEU A 47 -26.85 29.55 -2.91
N GLY A 48 -27.79 30.30 -2.38
CA GLY A 48 -28.72 31.07 -3.21
C GLY A 48 -27.97 31.95 -4.21
N LEU A 49 -28.24 31.79 -5.49
CA LEU A 49 -27.61 32.54 -6.60
C LEU A 49 -27.52 34.04 -6.35
N PRO A 50 -28.60 34.75 -5.83
CA PRO A 50 -28.52 36.19 -5.59
C PRO A 50 -27.47 36.59 -4.55
N ARG A 51 -27.35 35.80 -3.48
CA ARG A 51 -26.37 36.04 -2.41
C ARG A 51 -24.94 35.81 -2.90
N LEU A 52 -24.71 34.72 -3.62
CA LEU A 52 -23.42 34.43 -4.21
C LEU A 52 -23.01 35.51 -5.23
N SER A 53 -23.94 35.94 -6.11
CA SER A 53 -23.69 36.99 -7.10
C SER A 53 -23.34 38.30 -6.47
N LEU A 54 -24.07 38.70 -5.39
CA LEU A 54 -23.79 39.93 -4.66
C LEU A 54 -22.40 39.92 -4.02
N LEU A 55 -21.99 38.79 -3.43
CA LEU A 55 -20.68 38.64 -2.81
C LEU A 55 -19.55 38.69 -3.85
N LEU A 56 -19.75 38.03 -4.99
CA LEU A 56 -18.80 38.05 -6.09
C LEU A 56 -18.68 39.44 -6.72
N PHE A 57 -19.78 40.14 -6.84
CA PHE A 57 -19.82 41.52 -7.32
C PHE A 57 -19.09 42.48 -6.37
N ALA A 58 -19.36 42.40 -5.05
CA ALA A 58 -18.66 43.19 -4.04
C ALA A 58 -17.14 42.89 -4.05
N ALA A 59 -16.73 41.62 -4.17
CA ALA A 59 -15.33 41.25 -4.29
C ALA A 59 -14.68 41.79 -5.58
N ALA A 60 -15.43 41.84 -6.68
CA ALA A 60 -14.94 42.39 -7.95
C ALA A 60 -14.79 43.93 -7.90
N LEU A 61 -15.70 44.62 -7.23
CA LEU A 61 -15.62 46.07 -7.02
C LEU A 61 -14.37 46.49 -6.25
N VAL A 62 -13.89 45.70 -5.35
CA VAL A 62 -12.63 45.97 -4.63
C VAL A 62 -11.40 45.53 -5.44
N TRP A 63 -11.45 44.36 -6.02
CA TRP A 63 -10.26 43.77 -6.69
C TRP A 63 -9.92 44.42 -8.03
N THR A 64 -10.95 44.78 -8.82
CA THR A 64 -10.72 45.36 -10.14
C THR A 64 -10.02 46.72 -10.09
N PRO A 65 -10.46 47.68 -9.24
CA PRO A 65 -9.73 48.94 -9.07
C PRO A 65 -8.34 48.76 -8.54
N VAL A 66 -8.08 47.83 -7.62
CA VAL A 66 -6.74 47.52 -7.09
C VAL A 66 -5.86 47.01 -8.19
N LEU A 67 -6.31 46.11 -9.06
CA LEU A 67 -5.54 45.64 -10.20
C LEU A 67 -5.26 46.74 -11.24
N MET A 68 -6.29 47.61 -11.50
CA MET A 68 -6.13 48.72 -12.41
C MET A 68 -5.12 49.73 -11.87
N LEU A 69 -5.16 50.05 -10.58
CA LEU A 69 -4.21 50.94 -9.93
C LEU A 69 -2.79 50.33 -9.97
N LEU A 70 -2.64 49.05 -9.61
CA LEU A 70 -1.37 48.37 -9.71
C LEU A 70 -0.82 48.32 -11.16
N GLY A 71 -1.69 48.03 -12.13
CA GLY A 71 -1.33 48.01 -13.55
C GLY A 71 -0.94 49.38 -14.08
N SER A 72 -1.63 50.46 -13.69
CA SER A 72 -1.33 51.84 -14.12
C SER A 72 -0.06 52.39 -13.47
N THR A 73 0.21 52.02 -12.23
CA THR A 73 1.40 52.51 -11.49
C THR A 73 2.68 51.70 -11.76
N LEU A 74 2.56 50.39 -11.84
CA LEU A 74 3.71 49.50 -12.02
C LEU A 74 3.96 49.12 -13.49
N GLY A 75 2.92 49.15 -14.32
CA GLY A 75 2.99 48.74 -15.73
C GLY A 75 3.96 49.56 -16.58
N PRO A 76 3.86 50.91 -16.57
CA PRO A 76 4.78 51.75 -17.39
C PRO A 76 6.24 51.53 -17.05
N PRO A 77 6.71 51.64 -15.79
CA PRO A 77 8.12 51.38 -15.46
C PRO A 77 8.55 49.93 -15.74
N PHE A 78 7.65 48.97 -15.64
CA PHE A 78 7.93 47.59 -16.00
C PHE A 78 8.13 47.44 -17.52
N MET A 79 7.28 48.03 -18.33
CA MET A 79 7.37 48.00 -19.80
C MET A 79 8.65 48.69 -20.35
N GLU A 80 9.06 49.77 -19.73
CA GLU A 80 10.31 50.44 -20.08
C GLU A 80 11.56 49.59 -19.80
N GLN A 81 11.52 48.81 -18.72
CA GLN A 81 12.62 47.92 -18.33
C GLN A 81 12.52 46.52 -18.92
N PHE A 82 11.37 46.14 -19.50
CA PHE A 82 11.11 44.80 -20.05
C PHE A 82 12.17 44.35 -21.07
N PRO A 83 12.68 45.17 -22.00
CA PRO A 83 13.71 44.76 -22.94
C PRO A 83 14.98 44.26 -22.23
N ARG A 84 15.33 44.88 -21.09
CA ARG A 84 16.51 44.52 -20.31
C ARG A 84 16.32 43.16 -19.59
N TYR A 85 15.11 42.82 -19.18
CA TYR A 85 14.81 41.61 -18.45
C TYR A 85 14.29 40.48 -19.34
N LYS A 86 14.06 40.69 -20.63
CA LYS A 86 13.54 39.70 -21.57
C LYS A 86 14.33 38.37 -21.54
N GLN A 87 15.64 38.44 -21.42
CA GLN A 87 16.49 37.24 -21.32
C GLN A 87 16.26 36.43 -20.04
N TYR A 88 15.72 37.04 -18.98
CA TYR A 88 15.42 36.38 -17.71
C TYR A 88 13.92 36.06 -17.54
N ALA A 89 13.06 36.42 -18.49
CA ALA A 89 11.62 36.29 -18.37
C ALA A 89 11.19 34.86 -18.07
N ALA A 90 11.81 33.87 -18.72
CA ALA A 90 11.54 32.46 -18.47
C ALA A 90 11.89 32.05 -17.04
N TRP A 91 12.98 32.50 -16.48
CA TRP A 91 13.41 32.22 -15.11
C TRP A 91 12.54 32.93 -14.09
N ILE A 92 12.07 34.16 -14.38
CA ILE A 92 11.14 34.89 -13.51
C ILE A 92 9.80 34.16 -13.44
N VAL A 93 9.27 33.71 -14.60
CA VAL A 93 8.03 32.94 -14.66
C VAL A 93 8.19 31.61 -13.91
N LEU A 94 9.28 30.89 -14.14
CA LEU A 94 9.57 29.64 -13.43
C LEU A 94 9.69 29.85 -11.90
N GLY A 95 10.39 30.93 -11.50
CA GLY A 95 10.52 31.32 -10.10
C GLY A 95 9.18 31.65 -9.45
N LEU A 96 8.30 32.36 -10.17
CA LEU A 96 6.95 32.68 -9.70
C LEU A 96 6.11 31.39 -9.52
N PHE A 97 6.17 30.47 -10.49
CA PHE A 97 5.50 29.17 -10.35
C PHE A 97 6.05 28.37 -9.17
N ALA A 98 7.36 28.31 -9.02
CA ALA A 98 8.02 27.63 -7.90
C ALA A 98 7.62 28.28 -6.56
N PHE A 99 7.56 29.61 -6.48
CA PHE A 99 7.13 30.35 -5.30
C PHE A 99 5.66 30.05 -4.96
N ILE A 100 4.76 30.14 -5.94
CA ILE A 100 3.33 29.83 -5.74
C ILE A 100 3.18 28.39 -5.27
N TRP A 101 3.88 27.44 -5.91
CA TRP A 101 3.87 26.04 -5.51
C TRP A 101 4.38 25.86 -4.08
N PHE A 102 5.52 26.45 -3.73
CA PHE A 102 6.07 26.40 -2.37
C PHE A 102 5.11 27.00 -1.35
N PHE A 103 4.58 28.19 -1.65
CA PHE A 103 3.68 28.89 -0.76
C PHE A 103 2.40 28.08 -0.47
N THR A 104 1.78 27.51 -1.52
CA THR A 104 0.54 26.74 -1.39
C THR A 104 0.73 25.38 -0.73
N HIS A 105 1.91 24.75 -0.92
CA HIS A 105 2.15 23.39 -0.39
C HIS A 105 2.87 23.36 0.96
N TRP A 106 3.50 24.45 1.37
CA TRP A 106 4.28 24.52 2.61
C TRP A 106 3.81 25.65 3.55
N VAL A 107 3.64 26.87 3.05
CA VAL A 107 3.33 28.02 3.90
C VAL A 107 1.86 27.99 4.33
N VAL A 108 0.93 27.84 3.40
CA VAL A 108 -0.52 27.79 3.70
C VAL A 108 -0.87 26.63 4.66
N PRO A 109 -0.40 25.39 4.44
CA PRO A 109 -0.62 24.32 5.40
C PRO A 109 -0.01 24.60 6.78
N ALA A 110 1.16 25.24 6.87
CA ALA A 110 1.81 25.58 8.13
C ALA A 110 0.97 26.50 9.04
N MET A 111 0.02 27.25 8.46
CA MET A 111 -0.86 28.15 9.21
C MET A 111 -1.95 27.43 10.02
N THR A 112 -2.25 26.16 9.67
CA THR A 112 -3.26 25.35 10.35
C THR A 112 -2.62 24.23 11.16
N TRP A 113 -3.28 23.80 12.25
CA TRP A 113 -2.80 22.66 13.04
C TRP A 113 -2.67 21.39 12.17
N ARG A 114 -3.73 21.07 11.42
CA ARG A 114 -3.75 19.90 10.53
C ARG A 114 -2.67 19.97 9.45
N GLY A 115 -2.53 21.14 8.83
CA GLY A 115 -1.51 21.32 7.79
C GLY A 115 -0.07 21.21 8.31
N ARG A 116 0.20 21.63 9.57
CA ARG A 116 1.49 21.37 10.21
C ARG A 116 1.77 19.86 10.34
N ARG A 117 0.75 19.06 10.67
CA ARG A 117 0.89 17.59 10.72
C ARG A 117 1.07 16.97 9.32
N GLU A 118 0.41 17.51 8.31
CA GLU A 118 0.65 17.11 6.91
C GLU A 118 2.09 17.39 6.46
N ILE A 119 2.67 18.52 6.88
CA ILE A 119 4.09 18.81 6.61
C ILE A 119 4.98 17.77 7.31
N VAL A 120 4.69 17.42 8.56
CA VAL A 120 5.44 16.36 9.27
C VAL A 120 5.35 15.04 8.52
N MET A 121 4.16 14.66 8.04
CA MET A 121 3.97 13.46 7.23
C MET A 121 4.82 13.50 5.94
N LYS A 122 4.80 14.63 5.21
CA LYS A 122 5.57 14.81 3.98
C LYS A 122 7.08 14.72 4.23
N VAL A 123 7.56 15.40 5.28
CA VAL A 123 8.99 15.39 5.65
C VAL A 123 9.44 14.00 6.07
N ARG A 124 8.67 13.32 6.92
CA ARG A 124 8.97 11.91 7.28
C ARG A 124 8.95 11.00 6.06
N GLY A 125 7.95 11.13 5.18
CA GLY A 125 7.88 10.37 3.95
C GLY A 125 9.09 10.57 3.02
N LEU A 126 9.70 11.75 3.04
CA LEU A 126 10.91 12.02 2.28
C LEU A 126 12.18 11.48 2.96
N MET A 127 12.27 11.64 4.29
CA MET A 127 13.46 11.28 5.07
C MET A 127 13.54 9.79 5.43
N GLN A 128 12.41 9.08 5.46
CA GLN A 128 12.36 7.67 5.81
C GLN A 128 12.22 6.79 4.56
N PRO A 129 13.30 6.11 4.13
CA PRO A 129 13.27 5.29 2.91
C PRO A 129 12.22 4.17 2.95
N SER A 130 11.89 3.64 4.14
CA SER A 130 10.83 2.63 4.31
C SER A 130 9.45 3.11 3.84
N LEU A 131 9.21 4.43 3.82
CA LEU A 131 7.96 5.06 3.37
C LEU A 131 7.98 5.40 1.87
N TRP A 132 9.11 5.27 1.20
CA TRP A 132 9.21 5.60 -0.21
C TRP A 132 8.29 4.73 -1.07
N PRO A 133 7.78 5.26 -2.18
CA PRO A 133 7.03 4.48 -3.15
C PRO A 133 7.79 3.21 -3.54
N GLY A 134 7.07 2.09 -3.70
CA GLY A 134 7.70 0.80 -4.00
C GLY A 134 8.59 0.83 -5.24
N TRP A 135 8.21 1.59 -6.27
CA TRP A 135 9.01 1.67 -7.49
C TRP A 135 10.40 2.30 -7.28
N ILE A 136 10.55 3.26 -6.34
CA ILE A 136 11.85 3.83 -5.94
C ILE A 136 12.59 2.84 -5.03
N LEU A 137 11.91 2.38 -3.99
CA LEU A 137 12.51 1.53 -2.96
C LEU A 137 13.07 0.23 -3.54
N TYR A 138 12.35 -0.41 -4.47
CA TYR A 138 12.77 -1.66 -5.08
C TYR A 138 13.56 -1.49 -6.39
N LEU A 139 13.85 -0.25 -6.83
CA LEU A 139 14.65 0.00 -8.05
C LEU A 139 16.06 -0.63 -7.97
N PRO A 140 16.84 -0.45 -6.87
CA PRO A 140 18.15 -1.11 -6.76
C PRO A 140 18.06 -2.64 -6.74
N VAL A 141 16.97 -3.20 -6.19
CA VAL A 141 16.71 -4.64 -6.18
C VAL A 141 16.48 -5.16 -7.60
N ARG A 142 15.66 -4.44 -8.39
CA ARG A 142 15.39 -4.78 -9.80
C ARG A 142 16.65 -4.72 -10.66
N LEU A 143 17.45 -3.66 -10.50
CA LEU A 143 18.74 -3.55 -11.16
C LEU A 143 19.68 -4.68 -10.71
N GLY A 144 19.64 -5.04 -9.43
CA GLY A 144 20.39 -6.16 -8.88
C GLY A 144 20.06 -7.50 -9.53
N ILE A 145 18.78 -7.77 -9.76
CA ILE A 145 18.35 -8.99 -10.48
C ILE A 145 19.01 -9.03 -11.87
N VAL A 146 18.96 -7.93 -12.61
CA VAL A 146 19.55 -7.85 -13.95
C VAL A 146 21.06 -8.08 -13.90
N LEU A 147 21.78 -7.36 -13.03
CA LEU A 147 23.25 -7.46 -12.90
C LEU A 147 23.70 -8.88 -12.49
N LEU A 148 23.03 -9.47 -11.50
CA LEU A 148 23.34 -10.83 -11.05
C LEU A 148 22.97 -11.87 -12.13
N SER A 149 21.89 -11.66 -12.88
CA SER A 149 21.49 -12.55 -13.98
C SER A 149 22.49 -12.50 -15.14
N LEU A 150 23.04 -11.34 -15.45
CA LEU A 150 24.12 -11.20 -16.44
C LEU A 150 25.37 -12.01 -16.04
N ARG A 151 25.73 -12.00 -14.73
CA ARG A 151 26.84 -12.83 -14.20
C ARG A 151 26.61 -14.34 -14.45
N HIS A 152 25.36 -14.77 -14.39
CA HIS A 152 25.00 -16.17 -14.66
C HIS A 152 24.73 -16.44 -16.15
N ARG A 153 24.94 -15.45 -17.04
CA ARG A 153 24.70 -15.51 -18.49
C ARG A 153 23.29 -15.94 -18.90
N ARG A 154 22.30 -15.76 -18.00
CA ARG A 154 20.87 -16.07 -18.22
C ARG A 154 19.98 -15.14 -17.44
N LEU A 155 19.29 -14.26 -18.14
CA LEU A 155 18.41 -13.24 -17.54
C LEU A 155 17.24 -13.81 -16.72
N THR A 156 16.81 -15.02 -17.04
CA THR A 156 15.65 -15.67 -16.42
C THR A 156 16.04 -16.78 -15.43
N ALA A 157 17.32 -16.85 -15.01
CA ALA A 157 17.79 -17.90 -14.11
C ALA A 157 17.02 -17.96 -12.80
N PHE A 158 16.62 -16.82 -12.25
CA PHE A 158 15.85 -16.75 -11.00
C PHE A 158 14.49 -17.46 -11.10
N ALA A 159 13.82 -17.40 -12.26
CA ALA A 159 12.53 -18.06 -12.46
C ALA A 159 12.61 -19.59 -12.44
N SER A 160 13.80 -20.15 -12.63
CA SER A 160 14.06 -21.58 -12.50
C SER A 160 14.43 -22.01 -11.07
N ALA A 161 14.34 -21.09 -10.07
CA ALA A 161 14.71 -21.40 -8.69
C ALA A 161 13.80 -22.45 -8.05
N ASN A 162 12.51 -22.46 -8.39
CA ASN A 162 11.51 -23.32 -7.73
C ASN A 162 10.68 -24.12 -8.74
N PRO A 163 11.18 -25.21 -9.30
CA PRO A 163 10.36 -26.08 -10.18
C PRO A 163 9.09 -26.61 -9.51
N ALA A 164 9.07 -26.73 -8.17
CA ALA A 164 7.90 -27.15 -7.41
C ALA A 164 6.72 -26.15 -7.46
N LEU A 165 6.98 -24.86 -7.70
CA LEU A 165 5.97 -23.81 -7.76
C LEU A 165 5.54 -23.50 -9.22
N GLY A 166 5.69 -24.45 -10.11
CA GLY A 166 5.32 -24.30 -11.50
C GLY A 166 6.42 -23.70 -12.38
N ARG A 167 6.04 -23.38 -13.62
CA ARG A 167 6.99 -23.09 -14.70
C ARG A 167 7.83 -21.83 -14.46
N VAL A 168 7.27 -20.81 -13.81
CA VAL A 168 7.95 -19.55 -13.51
C VAL A 168 8.43 -19.43 -12.07
N GLY A 169 8.41 -20.56 -11.33
CA GLY A 169 8.98 -20.67 -9.98
C GLY A 169 8.30 -19.81 -8.91
N GLY A 170 7.01 -19.50 -9.07
CA GLY A 170 6.27 -18.63 -8.15
C GLY A 170 6.65 -17.16 -8.31
N PHE A 171 6.85 -16.70 -9.54
CA PHE A 171 7.08 -15.29 -9.84
C PHE A 171 5.79 -14.46 -9.66
N ILE A 172 5.92 -13.13 -9.60
CA ILE A 172 4.81 -12.18 -9.50
C ILE A 172 3.71 -12.50 -10.52
N GLY A 173 2.45 -12.50 -10.05
CA GLY A 173 1.27 -12.75 -10.88
C GLY A 173 0.84 -14.22 -10.95
N ASP A 174 1.53 -15.13 -10.26
CA ASP A 174 1.05 -16.49 -10.11
C ASP A 174 -0.16 -16.55 -9.15
N ALA A 175 -1.12 -17.39 -9.49
CA ALA A 175 -2.31 -17.61 -8.67
C ALA A 175 -1.94 -18.16 -7.28
N LYS A 176 -2.47 -17.58 -6.22
CA LYS A 176 -2.18 -17.96 -4.84
C LYS A 176 -2.55 -19.41 -4.53
N SER A 177 -3.65 -19.89 -5.11
CA SER A 177 -4.07 -21.29 -4.97
C SER A 177 -3.06 -22.26 -5.59
N LEU A 178 -2.49 -21.92 -6.75
CA LEU A 178 -1.45 -22.73 -7.38
C LEU A 178 -0.19 -22.80 -6.52
N LEU A 179 0.22 -21.69 -5.91
CA LEU A 179 1.37 -21.63 -5.02
C LEU A 179 1.13 -22.40 -3.71
N LEU A 180 -0.08 -22.37 -3.17
CA LEU A 180 -0.46 -23.10 -1.96
C LEU A 180 -0.78 -24.59 -2.20
N ARG A 181 -1.20 -24.95 -3.41
CA ARG A 181 -1.65 -26.31 -3.75
C ARG A 181 -0.70 -27.42 -3.31
N PRO A 182 0.64 -27.32 -3.51
CA PRO A 182 1.58 -28.35 -3.06
C PRO A 182 1.55 -28.56 -1.54
N PHE A 183 1.17 -27.53 -0.77
CA PHE A 183 1.23 -27.50 0.69
C PHE A 183 -0.08 -27.86 1.39
N GLN A 184 -1.21 -27.88 0.70
CA GLN A 184 -2.56 -28.07 1.30
C GLN A 184 -2.73 -29.39 2.08
N ARG A 185 -1.92 -30.41 1.81
CA ARG A 185 -1.94 -31.68 2.55
C ARG A 185 -1.19 -31.61 3.90
N ASP A 186 -0.43 -30.56 4.15
CA ASP A 186 0.26 -30.36 5.44
C ASP A 186 -0.67 -29.62 6.40
N SER A 187 -0.81 -30.12 7.63
CA SER A 187 -1.64 -29.51 8.66
C SER A 187 -1.20 -28.08 9.05
N ARG A 188 0.00 -27.69 8.71
CA ARG A 188 0.53 -26.34 8.90
C ARG A 188 0.16 -25.38 7.76
N CYS A 189 -0.49 -25.85 6.70
CA CYS A 189 -1.02 -24.98 5.65
C CYS A 189 -2.45 -24.57 5.98
N CYS A 190 -2.74 -23.28 5.82
CA CYS A 190 -4.09 -22.75 6.06
C CYS A 190 -5.10 -23.35 5.07
N PRO A 191 -6.24 -23.89 5.54
CA PRO A 191 -7.31 -24.34 4.67
C PRO A 191 -7.73 -23.24 3.70
N THR A 192 -7.76 -23.57 2.42
CA THR A 192 -8.02 -22.61 1.33
C THR A 192 -8.87 -23.29 0.26
N LEU A 193 -9.91 -22.58 -0.20
CA LEU A 193 -10.80 -22.96 -1.30
C LEU A 193 -10.61 -21.95 -2.42
N ALA A 194 -10.23 -22.40 -3.61
CA ALA A 194 -10.22 -21.59 -4.82
C ALA A 194 -11.57 -21.69 -5.53
N LEU A 195 -12.09 -20.56 -6.00
CA LEU A 195 -13.37 -20.45 -6.70
C LEU A 195 -13.15 -19.72 -8.01
N SER A 196 -13.45 -20.38 -9.13
CA SER A 196 -13.27 -19.83 -10.47
C SER A 196 -14.56 -19.22 -11.00
N LEU A 197 -14.42 -18.20 -11.86
CA LEU A 197 -15.55 -17.67 -12.62
C LEU A 197 -16.03 -18.62 -13.73
N GLU A 198 -15.26 -19.66 -14.06
CA GLU A 198 -15.70 -20.72 -14.97
C GLU A 198 -16.82 -21.57 -14.35
N ASP A 199 -16.88 -21.66 -13.00
CA ASP A 199 -17.97 -22.32 -12.28
C ASP A 199 -19.24 -21.46 -12.28
N THR A 200 -20.41 -22.11 -12.18
CA THR A 200 -21.68 -21.38 -12.08
C THR A 200 -21.75 -20.59 -10.77
N GLN A 201 -22.53 -19.51 -10.76
CA GLN A 201 -22.67 -18.65 -9.57
C GLN A 201 -23.25 -19.43 -8.39
N GLU A 202 -24.20 -20.37 -8.64
CA GLU A 202 -24.81 -21.21 -7.65
C GLU A 202 -23.82 -22.20 -7.03
N GLU A 203 -22.95 -22.81 -7.85
CA GLU A 203 -21.89 -23.70 -7.38
C GLU A 203 -20.90 -22.95 -6.51
N ARG A 204 -20.45 -21.78 -6.93
CA ARG A 204 -19.55 -20.95 -6.11
C ARG A 204 -20.14 -20.57 -4.77
N VAL A 205 -21.42 -20.16 -4.73
CA VAL A 205 -22.11 -19.81 -3.48
C VAL A 205 -22.24 -21.04 -2.58
N LYS A 206 -22.61 -22.21 -3.14
CA LYS A 206 -22.74 -23.46 -2.41
C LYS A 206 -21.40 -23.90 -1.78
N ASP A 207 -20.32 -23.88 -2.56
CA ASP A 207 -19.01 -24.31 -2.11
C ASP A 207 -18.43 -23.32 -1.09
N ALA A 208 -18.64 -22.03 -1.29
CA ALA A 208 -18.29 -21.00 -0.31
C ALA A 208 -19.03 -21.17 1.01
N ALA A 209 -20.33 -21.45 0.97
CA ALA A 209 -21.14 -21.72 2.16
C ALA A 209 -20.69 -22.98 2.89
N ALA A 210 -20.40 -24.05 2.16
CA ALA A 210 -19.86 -25.29 2.73
C ALA A 210 -18.51 -25.08 3.40
N PHE A 211 -17.63 -24.31 2.78
CA PHE A 211 -16.33 -23.93 3.35
C PHE A 211 -16.49 -23.15 4.67
N ALA A 212 -17.37 -22.14 4.66
CA ALA A 212 -17.62 -21.33 5.86
C ALA A 212 -18.29 -22.16 6.98
N ALA A 213 -19.20 -23.07 6.64
CA ALA A 213 -19.81 -23.97 7.62
C ALA A 213 -18.78 -24.92 8.27
N CYS A 214 -17.80 -25.40 7.49
CA CYS A 214 -16.73 -26.26 7.98
C CYS A 214 -15.73 -25.54 8.89
N HIS A 215 -15.37 -24.30 8.54
CA HIS A 215 -14.25 -23.61 9.20
C HIS A 215 -14.67 -22.48 10.15
N GLY A 216 -15.96 -22.08 10.14
CA GLY A 216 -16.51 -20.99 10.94
C GLY A 216 -16.15 -19.60 10.37
N PHE A 217 -16.89 -18.60 10.84
CA PHE A 217 -16.57 -17.19 10.59
C PHE A 217 -15.63 -16.63 11.66
N PRO A 218 -14.81 -15.59 11.33
CA PRO A 218 -14.69 -14.99 10.01
C PRO A 218 -13.90 -15.85 9.03
N VAL A 219 -14.21 -15.72 7.73
CA VAL A 219 -13.37 -16.23 6.65
C VAL A 219 -12.72 -15.07 5.90
N VAL A 220 -11.60 -15.33 5.24
CA VAL A 220 -10.87 -14.32 4.45
C VAL A 220 -11.18 -14.56 2.98
N PHE A 221 -11.78 -13.55 2.34
CA PHE A 221 -11.97 -13.47 0.90
C PHE A 221 -10.83 -12.68 0.28
N LYS A 222 -10.18 -13.22 -0.74
CA LYS A 222 -9.11 -12.51 -1.44
C LYS A 222 -9.03 -12.92 -2.92
N PRO A 223 -8.65 -11.97 -3.82
CA PRO A 223 -8.45 -12.29 -5.22
C PRO A 223 -7.33 -13.30 -5.41
N GLU A 224 -7.47 -14.12 -6.46
CA GLU A 224 -6.48 -15.16 -6.80
C GLU A 224 -5.11 -14.55 -7.14
N VAL A 225 -5.12 -13.44 -7.86
CA VAL A 225 -3.90 -12.71 -8.25
C VAL A 225 -4.00 -11.27 -7.74
N ALA A 226 -3.42 -10.99 -6.59
CA ALA A 226 -3.29 -9.65 -6.03
C ALA A 226 -2.07 -9.56 -5.12
N GLU A 227 -1.49 -8.38 -5.00
CA GLU A 227 -0.34 -8.08 -4.14
C GLU A 227 -0.72 -7.10 -3.03
N ASP A 228 0.11 -7.02 -1.99
CA ASP A 228 -0.02 -6.07 -0.88
C ASP A 228 -1.38 -6.06 -0.17
N GLY A 229 -2.16 -7.15 -0.28
CA GLY A 229 -3.47 -7.30 0.35
C GLY A 229 -4.61 -6.68 -0.44
N ALA A 230 -4.38 -6.19 -1.66
CA ALA A 230 -5.43 -5.59 -2.48
C ALA A 230 -6.62 -6.54 -2.64
N GLY A 231 -7.84 -6.00 -2.48
CA GLY A 231 -9.08 -6.77 -2.58
C GLY A 231 -9.36 -7.76 -1.43
N LEU A 232 -8.49 -7.84 -0.40
CA LEU A 232 -8.73 -8.69 0.75
C LEU A 232 -9.89 -8.17 1.60
N ARG A 233 -10.81 -9.08 1.97
CA ARG A 233 -11.97 -8.78 2.85
C ARG A 233 -12.09 -9.82 3.96
N PHE A 234 -12.39 -9.37 5.18
CA PHE A 234 -12.83 -10.23 6.27
C PHE A 234 -14.35 -10.36 6.21
N VAL A 235 -14.83 -11.59 6.14
CA VAL A 235 -16.25 -11.90 6.01
C VAL A 235 -16.73 -12.52 7.31
N HIS A 236 -17.71 -11.88 7.93
CA HIS A 236 -18.20 -12.23 9.27
C HIS A 236 -19.55 -12.93 9.25
N THR A 237 -20.30 -12.81 8.16
CA THR A 237 -21.65 -13.41 8.06
C THR A 237 -21.85 -14.10 6.71
N GLN A 238 -22.84 -14.99 6.68
CA GLN A 238 -23.23 -15.72 5.48
C GLN A 238 -23.72 -14.75 4.36
N GLU A 239 -24.49 -13.73 4.73
CA GLU A 239 -25.02 -12.76 3.76
C GLU A 239 -23.90 -11.92 3.11
N GLN A 240 -22.88 -11.57 3.90
CA GLN A 240 -21.69 -10.89 3.36
C GLN A 240 -20.94 -11.79 2.39
N LEU A 241 -20.78 -13.09 2.74
CA LEU A 241 -20.12 -14.07 1.89
C LEU A 241 -20.83 -14.20 0.55
N GLU A 242 -22.13 -14.44 0.56
CA GLU A 242 -22.93 -14.60 -0.66
C GLU A 242 -22.89 -13.35 -1.55
N ARG A 243 -22.99 -12.17 -0.95
CA ARG A 243 -22.89 -10.90 -1.69
C ARG A 243 -21.55 -10.77 -2.39
N LEU A 244 -20.44 -11.07 -1.72
CA LEU A 244 -19.10 -11.00 -2.30
C LEU A 244 -18.90 -12.04 -3.41
N VAL A 245 -19.34 -13.28 -3.19
CA VAL A 245 -19.24 -14.35 -4.18
C VAL A 245 -20.05 -14.04 -5.43
N ARG A 246 -21.30 -13.52 -5.27
CA ARG A 246 -22.15 -13.14 -6.40
C ARG A 246 -21.61 -11.91 -7.16
N GLY A 247 -20.97 -10.99 -6.43
CA GLY A 247 -20.40 -9.77 -7.01
C GLY A 247 -18.97 -9.93 -7.56
N ALA A 248 -18.34 -11.09 -7.40
CA ALA A 248 -16.97 -11.32 -7.85
C ALA A 248 -16.88 -11.26 -9.39
N GLN A 249 -15.90 -10.52 -9.89
CA GLN A 249 -15.64 -10.33 -11.31
C GLN A 249 -14.34 -11.02 -11.79
N GLU A 250 -13.67 -11.72 -10.89
CA GLU A 250 -12.45 -12.46 -11.14
C GLU A 250 -12.37 -13.67 -10.23
N ASP A 251 -11.45 -14.60 -10.53
CA ASP A 251 -11.18 -15.75 -9.69
C ASP A 251 -10.70 -15.30 -8.31
N PHE A 252 -11.18 -15.96 -7.27
CA PHE A 252 -10.87 -15.62 -5.89
C PHE A 252 -10.70 -16.86 -5.03
N LEU A 253 -10.19 -16.66 -3.84
CA LEU A 253 -10.08 -17.72 -2.86
C LEU A 253 -10.70 -17.32 -1.52
N LEU A 254 -11.24 -18.32 -0.85
CA LEU A 254 -11.63 -18.27 0.55
C LEU A 254 -10.57 -18.97 1.38
N GLN A 255 -10.21 -18.38 2.49
CA GLN A 255 -9.25 -18.94 3.41
C GLN A 255 -9.78 -18.87 4.84
N LYS A 256 -9.51 -19.91 5.64
CA LYS A 256 -9.81 -19.88 7.07
C LYS A 256 -9.07 -18.73 7.73
N PHE A 257 -9.75 -17.94 8.54
CA PHE A 257 -9.08 -16.93 9.36
C PHE A 257 -8.25 -17.60 10.45
N ILE A 258 -6.97 -17.30 10.49
CA ILE A 258 -6.05 -17.75 11.53
C ILE A 258 -5.75 -16.59 12.45
N PRO A 259 -6.15 -16.60 13.72
CA PRO A 259 -5.82 -15.55 14.68
C PRO A 259 -4.32 -15.53 15.02
N GLY A 260 -3.89 -14.50 15.73
CA GLY A 260 -2.51 -14.39 16.22
C GLY A 260 -1.64 -13.42 15.43
N PHE A 261 -0.36 -13.49 15.70
CA PHE A 261 0.65 -12.60 15.11
C PHE A 261 1.04 -13.05 13.71
N GLU A 262 1.28 -12.09 12.83
CA GLU A 262 1.65 -12.35 11.44
C GLU A 262 3.16 -12.13 11.23
N PHE A 263 3.78 -13.10 10.58
CA PHE A 263 5.21 -13.09 10.28
C PHE A 263 5.44 -13.42 8.82
N GLU A 264 6.54 -12.89 8.30
CA GLU A 264 7.09 -13.23 7.00
C GLU A 264 8.45 -13.90 7.22
N VAL A 265 8.62 -15.08 6.65
CA VAL A 265 9.86 -15.84 6.71
C VAL A 265 10.39 -16.05 5.30
N VAL A 266 11.62 -15.63 5.04
CA VAL A 266 12.34 -15.98 3.82
C VAL A 266 13.27 -17.14 4.13
N TRP A 267 13.09 -18.22 3.40
CA TRP A 267 13.83 -19.47 3.54
C TRP A 267 14.55 -19.84 2.25
N ARG A 268 15.71 -20.48 2.37
CA ARG A 268 16.44 -21.09 1.24
C ARG A 268 16.89 -22.50 1.52
N ARG A 269 16.94 -23.32 0.48
CA ARG A 269 17.68 -24.58 0.45
C ARG A 269 19.08 -24.34 -0.12
N ASN A 270 20.11 -24.97 0.44
CA ASN A 270 21.43 -24.91 -0.16
C ASN A 270 21.47 -25.80 -1.41
N PRO A 271 21.88 -25.26 -2.56
CA PRO A 271 21.93 -26.05 -3.79
C PRO A 271 22.79 -27.31 -3.64
N GLY A 272 22.24 -28.45 -4.05
CA GLY A 272 22.94 -29.77 -3.98
C GLY A 272 23.05 -30.40 -2.59
N LYS A 273 22.46 -29.76 -1.55
CA LYS A 273 22.41 -30.29 -0.19
C LYS A 273 20.97 -30.46 0.27
N ASP A 274 20.78 -31.39 1.20
CA ASP A 274 19.44 -31.55 1.84
C ASP A 274 19.36 -30.79 3.15
N ASP A 275 19.83 -29.55 3.14
CA ASP A 275 19.70 -28.62 4.24
C ASP A 275 19.08 -27.28 3.75
N GLY A 276 18.56 -26.52 4.67
CA GLY A 276 18.00 -25.20 4.40
C GLY A 276 18.04 -24.34 5.64
N ARG A 277 17.77 -23.04 5.48
CA ARG A 277 17.75 -22.13 6.62
C ARG A 277 16.88 -20.91 6.36
N ILE A 278 16.41 -20.32 7.43
CA ILE A 278 15.78 -19.00 7.42
C ILE A 278 16.85 -17.93 7.10
N MET A 279 16.56 -17.07 6.15
CA MET A 279 17.40 -15.93 5.78
C MET A 279 16.94 -14.63 6.44
N ALA A 280 15.64 -14.50 6.66
CA ALA A 280 15.02 -13.35 7.30
C ALA A 280 13.70 -13.74 7.96
N LEU A 281 13.41 -13.13 9.09
CA LEU A 281 12.12 -13.19 9.77
C LEU A 281 11.67 -11.77 10.06
N VAL A 282 10.49 -11.41 9.54
CA VAL A 282 9.88 -10.09 9.70
C VAL A 282 8.55 -10.28 10.42
N HIS A 283 8.33 -9.55 11.49
CA HIS A 283 7.05 -9.45 12.16
C HIS A 283 6.26 -8.30 11.56
N LYS A 284 5.04 -8.55 11.17
CA LYS A 284 4.09 -7.56 10.66
C LYS A 284 3.23 -7.09 11.84
N HIS A 285 3.44 -5.83 12.23
CA HIS A 285 2.79 -5.24 13.39
C HIS A 285 1.59 -4.41 12.98
N ASP A 286 0.54 -4.50 13.77
CA ASP A 286 -0.57 -3.59 13.68
C ASP A 286 -0.17 -2.18 14.14
N VAL A 287 -0.75 -1.16 13.51
CA VAL A 287 -0.69 0.23 13.96
C VAL A 287 -1.97 0.52 14.74
N THR A 288 -1.82 0.89 15.99
CA THR A 288 -2.94 1.16 16.88
C THR A 288 -2.83 2.54 17.49
N VAL A 289 -3.96 3.24 17.61
CA VAL A 289 -4.08 4.46 18.43
C VAL A 289 -4.88 4.15 19.70
N ARG A 290 -4.64 4.92 20.74
CA ARG A 290 -5.34 4.79 22.02
C ARG A 290 -6.17 6.01 22.29
N GLY A 291 -7.47 5.81 22.57
CA GLY A 291 -8.38 6.86 22.95
C GLY A 291 -8.03 7.48 24.30
N ASP A 292 -8.31 8.76 24.43
CA ASP A 292 -8.18 9.57 25.66
C ASP A 292 -9.56 9.99 26.20
N GLY A 293 -10.65 9.73 25.48
CA GLY A 293 -12.00 10.12 25.85
C GLY A 293 -12.41 11.51 25.36
N GLU A 294 -11.51 12.27 24.74
CA GLU A 294 -11.76 13.64 24.28
C GLU A 294 -11.55 13.79 22.77
N GLN A 295 -10.53 13.14 22.21
CA GLN A 295 -10.14 13.28 20.81
C GLN A 295 -10.90 12.34 19.91
N THR A 296 -11.19 12.83 18.71
CA THR A 296 -11.75 12.02 17.62
C THR A 296 -10.71 11.07 17.05
N LEU A 297 -11.14 10.02 16.36
CA LEU A 297 -10.24 9.10 15.68
C LEU A 297 -9.32 9.82 14.67
N GLU A 298 -9.85 10.84 13.98
CA GLU A 298 -9.05 11.66 13.07
C GLU A 298 -7.92 12.38 13.80
N GLU A 299 -8.22 13.02 14.93
CA GLU A 299 -7.22 13.74 15.72
C GLU A 299 -6.17 12.79 16.28
N LEU A 300 -6.57 11.62 16.79
CA LEU A 300 -5.66 10.60 17.27
C LEU A 300 -4.70 10.11 16.17
N ILE A 301 -5.21 9.90 14.93
CA ILE A 301 -4.36 9.50 13.79
C ILE A 301 -3.32 10.59 13.48
N TRP A 302 -3.72 11.87 13.49
CA TRP A 302 -2.80 12.97 13.22
C TRP A 302 -1.80 13.23 14.35
N LEU A 303 -2.17 12.96 15.59
CA LEU A 303 -1.32 13.19 16.76
C LEU A 303 -0.33 12.07 17.01
N ASP A 304 -0.69 10.84 16.68
CA ASP A 304 0.17 9.68 16.88
C ASP A 304 1.44 9.78 16.02
N GLU A 305 2.59 9.53 16.64
CA GLU A 305 3.89 9.66 15.97
C GLU A 305 4.12 8.64 14.85
N VAL A 306 3.49 7.48 14.95
CA VAL A 306 3.61 6.41 13.97
C VAL A 306 2.56 6.57 12.88
N ALA A 307 1.29 6.76 13.28
CA ALA A 307 0.17 6.85 12.36
C ALA A 307 0.27 8.07 11.44
N VAL A 308 0.82 9.20 11.92
CA VAL A 308 0.95 10.43 11.11
C VAL A 308 1.73 10.20 9.82
N SER A 309 2.70 9.27 9.80
CA SER A 309 3.49 8.99 8.59
C SER A 309 2.65 8.43 7.43
N ARG A 310 1.48 7.86 7.75
CA ARG A 310 0.53 7.28 6.80
C ARG A 310 -0.90 7.76 7.04
N ALA A 311 -1.07 8.94 7.61
CA ALA A 311 -2.38 9.47 8.01
C ALA A 311 -3.39 9.40 6.85
N ASN A 312 -3.01 9.78 5.63
CA ASN A 312 -3.90 9.72 4.46
C ASN A 312 -4.45 8.30 4.16
N LEU A 313 -3.67 7.26 4.43
CA LEU A 313 -4.15 5.88 4.29
C LEU A 313 -5.18 5.56 5.37
N PHE A 314 -4.84 5.80 6.64
CA PHE A 314 -5.71 5.47 7.76
C PHE A 314 -7.00 6.28 7.77
N LEU A 315 -6.95 7.55 7.37
CA LEU A 315 -8.14 8.39 7.22
C LEU A 315 -9.12 7.84 6.15
N ARG A 316 -8.58 7.27 5.07
CA ARG A 316 -9.41 6.60 4.05
C ARG A 316 -10.02 5.30 4.59
N CYS A 317 -9.21 4.47 5.23
CA CYS A 317 -9.68 3.20 5.79
C CYS A 317 -10.79 3.37 6.84
N HIS A 318 -10.77 4.48 7.58
CA HIS A 318 -11.71 4.76 8.67
C HIS A 318 -12.66 5.93 8.37
N ALA A 319 -12.92 6.24 7.10
CA ALA A 319 -13.67 7.44 6.68
C ALA A 319 -15.04 7.60 7.38
N ARG A 320 -15.70 6.50 7.76
CA ARG A 320 -16.99 6.49 8.44
C ARG A 320 -16.92 6.82 9.94
N ASP A 321 -15.78 6.56 10.58
CA ASP A 321 -15.59 6.65 12.04
C ASP A 321 -14.72 7.83 12.46
N LEU A 322 -14.22 8.65 11.54
CA LEU A 322 -13.26 9.72 11.82
C LEU A 322 -13.71 10.70 12.89
N ASN A 323 -15.01 11.04 12.92
CA ASN A 323 -15.59 11.98 13.86
C ASN A 323 -15.95 11.35 15.23
N ARG A 324 -15.76 10.03 15.37
CA ARG A 324 -16.07 9.32 16.62
C ARG A 324 -15.01 9.63 17.67
N VAL A 325 -15.42 10.11 18.82
CA VAL A 325 -14.55 10.23 20.01
C VAL A 325 -14.28 8.82 20.54
N ILE A 326 -12.99 8.49 20.71
CA ILE A 326 -12.57 7.17 21.16
C ILE A 326 -12.47 7.18 22.70
N PRO A 327 -13.23 6.33 23.40
CA PRO A 327 -13.19 6.24 24.84
C PRO A 327 -11.77 6.05 25.40
N ALA A 328 -11.53 6.64 26.58
CA ALA A 328 -10.24 6.56 27.25
C ALA A 328 -9.78 5.10 27.43
N GLY A 329 -8.57 4.82 27.01
CA GLY A 329 -7.97 3.49 27.08
C GLY A 329 -8.36 2.51 25.98
N GLN A 330 -9.40 2.79 25.18
CA GLN A 330 -9.78 1.95 24.05
C GLN A 330 -8.70 2.01 22.98
N LYS A 331 -8.28 0.82 22.50
CA LYS A 331 -7.37 0.71 21.36
C LYS A 331 -8.16 0.55 20.06
N VAL A 332 -7.76 1.29 19.03
CA VAL A 332 -8.29 1.16 17.67
C VAL A 332 -7.15 0.75 16.76
N THR A 333 -7.29 -0.37 16.08
CA THR A 333 -6.35 -0.82 15.03
C THR A 333 -6.64 -0.06 13.74
N LEU A 334 -5.63 0.55 13.17
CA LEU A 334 -5.76 1.41 12.00
C LEU A 334 -5.58 0.69 10.67
N ASN A 335 -4.71 -0.33 10.64
CA ASN A 335 -4.49 -1.14 9.44
C ASN A 335 -5.59 -2.21 9.31
N LEU A 336 -6.03 -2.44 8.08
CA LEU A 336 -7.08 -3.43 7.79
C LEU A 336 -6.53 -4.86 7.82
N THR A 337 -5.26 -5.04 7.47
CA THR A 337 -4.59 -6.36 7.38
C THR A 337 -3.14 -6.24 7.78
N GLY A 338 -2.44 -7.37 7.96
CA GLY A 338 -0.99 -7.40 8.17
C GLY A 338 -0.15 -6.99 6.95
N SER A 339 -0.78 -6.58 5.85
CA SER A 339 -0.06 -6.07 4.69
C SER A 339 0.50 -4.67 4.91
N TYR A 340 1.71 -4.43 4.37
CA TYR A 340 2.29 -3.09 4.36
C TYR A 340 1.43 -2.09 3.57
N GLY A 341 0.83 -2.50 2.46
CA GLY A 341 -0.06 -1.65 1.67
C GLY A 341 -1.27 -1.16 2.46
N HIS A 342 -1.77 -1.95 3.41
CA HIS A 342 -2.87 -1.62 4.31
C HIS A 342 -2.44 -0.97 5.63
N GLY A 343 -1.18 -0.57 5.76
CA GLY A 343 -0.70 0.22 6.88
C GLY A 343 0.09 -0.53 7.94
N ALA A 344 0.20 -1.84 7.89
CA ALA A 344 0.99 -2.60 8.84
C ALA A 344 2.47 -2.21 8.81
N ARG A 345 3.15 -2.31 9.94
CA ARG A 345 4.59 -2.07 10.07
C ARG A 345 5.35 -3.38 9.96
N CYS A 346 6.51 -3.32 9.35
CA CYS A 346 7.43 -4.45 9.24
C CYS A 346 8.61 -4.24 10.21
N ARG A 347 8.94 -5.27 10.99
CA ARG A 347 10.10 -5.25 11.90
C ARG A 347 10.88 -6.55 11.81
N HIS A 348 12.15 -6.46 11.52
CA HIS A 348 13.06 -7.61 11.54
C HIS A 348 13.21 -8.16 12.96
N ARG A 349 13.03 -9.46 13.11
CA ARG A 349 13.06 -10.15 14.41
C ARG A 349 13.97 -11.38 14.34
N ALA A 350 15.27 -11.12 14.10
CA ALA A 350 16.28 -12.17 14.12
C ALA A 350 16.34 -12.92 15.46
N ASP A 351 15.95 -12.23 16.56
CA ASP A 351 15.85 -12.77 17.91
C ASP A 351 14.82 -13.89 18.07
N LEU A 352 13.85 -13.98 17.17
CA LEU A 352 12.83 -15.05 17.15
C LEU A 352 13.24 -16.25 16.31
N THR A 353 14.35 -16.17 15.57
CA THR A 353 14.84 -17.30 14.74
C THR A 353 15.62 -18.27 15.64
N THR A 354 14.90 -19.21 16.22
CA THR A 354 15.45 -20.31 17.01
C THR A 354 15.84 -21.50 16.15
N VAL A 355 16.57 -22.44 16.72
CA VAL A 355 16.92 -23.70 16.04
C VAL A 355 15.66 -24.52 15.74
N GLU A 356 14.68 -24.50 16.66
CA GLU A 356 13.41 -25.19 16.53
C GLU A 356 12.55 -24.62 15.40
N LEU A 357 12.49 -23.28 15.30
CA LEU A 357 11.75 -22.61 14.22
C LEU A 357 12.43 -22.90 12.85
N ASP A 358 13.75 -22.75 12.78
CA ASP A 358 14.49 -23.02 11.54
C ASP A 358 14.34 -24.47 11.08
N ALA A 359 14.40 -25.41 12.03
CA ALA A 359 14.15 -26.84 11.77
C ALA A 359 12.71 -27.08 11.28
N ALA A 360 11.70 -26.48 11.94
CA ALA A 360 10.30 -26.66 11.58
C ALA A 360 9.97 -26.09 10.18
N VAL A 361 10.46 -24.89 9.86
CA VAL A 361 10.30 -24.28 8.52
C VAL A 361 11.04 -25.08 7.47
N THR A 362 12.26 -25.52 7.77
CA THR A 362 13.04 -26.36 6.86
C THR A 362 12.35 -27.71 6.62
N GLN A 363 11.83 -28.37 7.66
CA GLN A 363 11.06 -29.61 7.55
C GLN A 363 9.81 -29.41 6.68
N PHE A 364 9.06 -28.30 6.89
CA PHE A 364 7.93 -27.96 6.05
C PHE A 364 8.31 -27.80 4.59
N ALA A 365 9.32 -26.98 4.29
CA ALA A 365 9.77 -26.70 2.93
C ALA A 365 10.38 -27.92 2.21
N LYS A 366 11.07 -28.80 2.93
CA LYS A 366 11.69 -30.01 2.37
C LYS A 366 10.70 -31.05 1.84
N ARG A 367 9.46 -31.05 2.33
CA ARG A 367 8.40 -31.95 1.83
C ARG A 367 8.06 -31.70 0.36
N PHE A 368 8.54 -30.60 -0.20
CA PHE A 368 8.30 -30.19 -1.59
C PHE A 368 9.59 -30.23 -2.39
N PRO A 369 9.89 -31.37 -3.05
CA PRO A 369 11.03 -31.49 -3.93
C PRO A 369 11.01 -30.42 -5.01
N GLY A 370 12.14 -29.75 -5.26
CA GLY A 370 12.22 -28.64 -6.22
C GLY A 370 11.85 -27.27 -5.66
N LEU A 371 11.55 -27.13 -4.36
CA LEU A 371 11.48 -25.86 -3.67
C LEU A 371 12.86 -25.52 -3.11
N HIS A 372 13.45 -24.41 -3.57
CA HIS A 372 14.80 -23.99 -3.16
C HIS A 372 14.84 -22.60 -2.54
N PHE A 373 13.87 -21.77 -2.83
CA PHE A 373 13.74 -20.42 -2.29
C PHE A 373 12.26 -20.07 -2.12
N ALA A 374 11.86 -19.67 -0.93
CA ALA A 374 10.47 -19.29 -0.66
C ALA A 374 10.37 -18.18 0.37
N ARG A 375 9.32 -17.34 0.22
CA ARG A 375 8.79 -16.51 1.28
C ARG A 375 7.51 -17.17 1.78
N PHE A 376 7.44 -17.41 3.07
CA PHE A 376 6.25 -17.90 3.75
C PHE A 376 5.67 -16.80 4.61
N ASP A 377 4.40 -16.47 4.43
CA ASP A 377 3.65 -15.67 5.37
C ASP A 377 3.02 -16.64 6.39
N LEU A 378 3.35 -16.44 7.67
CA LEU A 378 3.02 -17.35 8.77
C LEU A 378 2.15 -16.64 9.79
N ARG A 379 1.27 -17.40 10.45
CA ARG A 379 0.60 -16.96 11.67
C ARG A 379 0.90 -17.88 12.84
N ALA A 380 1.14 -17.28 14.02
CA ALA A 380 1.36 -17.98 15.27
C ALA A 380 0.56 -17.32 16.39
N ASN A 381 0.05 -18.11 17.32
CA ASN A 381 -0.77 -17.59 18.44
C ASN A 381 0.05 -16.71 19.40
N SER A 382 1.34 -17.03 19.57
CA SER A 382 2.27 -16.30 20.42
C SER A 382 3.68 -16.29 19.84
N MET A 383 4.55 -15.44 20.37
CA MET A 383 5.98 -15.43 20.03
C MET A 383 6.67 -16.74 20.47
N GLU A 384 6.23 -17.32 21.57
CA GLU A 384 6.71 -18.58 22.12
C GLU A 384 6.31 -19.75 21.22
N ASP A 385 5.08 -19.75 20.68
CA ASP A 385 4.66 -20.73 19.68
C ASP A 385 5.51 -20.68 18.43
N LEU A 386 5.76 -19.45 17.92
CA LEU A 386 6.63 -19.28 16.76
C LEU A 386 8.04 -19.83 17.02
N LYS A 387 8.66 -19.43 18.14
CA LYS A 387 9.98 -19.93 18.54
C LYS A 387 10.04 -21.43 18.65
N ALA A 388 8.96 -22.06 19.12
CA ALA A 388 8.84 -23.51 19.20
C ALA A 388 8.48 -24.20 17.87
N GLY A 389 8.45 -23.45 16.75
CA GLY A 389 8.12 -23.98 15.42
C GLY A 389 6.65 -24.30 15.20
N ARG A 390 5.74 -23.75 16.02
CA ARG A 390 4.29 -23.89 15.87
C ARG A 390 3.72 -22.69 15.13
N PHE A 391 3.32 -22.90 13.88
CA PHE A 391 2.81 -21.87 12.99
C PHE A 391 1.85 -22.45 11.95
N ILE A 392 1.07 -21.58 11.32
CA ILE A 392 0.25 -21.88 10.13
C ILE A 392 0.73 -20.99 8.97
N VAL A 393 1.00 -21.59 7.83
CA VAL A 393 1.35 -20.90 6.59
C VAL A 393 0.08 -20.41 5.90
N THR A 394 -0.03 -19.12 5.65
CA THR A 394 -1.19 -18.47 5.02
C THR A 394 -0.93 -18.06 3.58
N GLU A 395 0.34 -17.85 3.21
CA GLU A 395 0.74 -17.50 1.84
C GLU A 395 2.14 -18.02 1.53
N VAL A 396 2.37 -18.34 0.26
CA VAL A 396 3.67 -18.76 -0.25
C VAL A 396 4.04 -17.89 -1.44
N GLY A 397 5.20 -17.24 -1.36
CA GLY A 397 5.81 -16.53 -2.48
C GLY A 397 7.06 -17.27 -2.96
N GLY A 398 7.26 -17.28 -4.27
CA GLY A 398 8.39 -17.98 -4.89
C GLY A 398 9.58 -17.09 -5.21
N CYS A 399 10.13 -17.23 -6.40
CA CYS A 399 11.30 -16.48 -6.84
C CYS A 399 11.04 -14.98 -6.84
N CYS A 400 12.06 -14.21 -6.44
CA CYS A 400 12.00 -12.76 -6.30
C CYS A 400 11.04 -12.19 -5.24
N HIS A 401 10.31 -13.01 -4.49
CA HIS A 401 9.60 -12.58 -3.31
C HIS A 401 10.60 -12.41 -2.16
N VAL A 402 11.32 -11.29 -2.19
CA VAL A 402 12.26 -10.93 -1.12
C VAL A 402 11.50 -10.41 0.10
N SER A 403 12.18 -10.42 1.26
CA SER A 403 11.56 -9.95 2.50
C SER A 403 11.21 -8.46 2.50
N SER A 404 10.21 -8.11 3.32
CA SER A 404 9.81 -6.73 3.59
C SER A 404 10.82 -5.95 4.44
N LEU A 405 12.07 -6.40 4.55
CA LEU A 405 13.14 -5.74 5.32
C LEU A 405 13.42 -4.30 4.89
N LEU A 406 13.19 -3.97 3.61
CA LEU A 406 13.30 -2.59 3.11
C LEU A 406 12.24 -1.67 3.71
N ARG A 407 11.18 -2.22 4.28
CA ARG A 407 10.09 -1.52 4.97
C ARG A 407 10.29 -1.42 6.47
N ASP A 408 11.36 -2.00 7.01
CA ASP A 408 11.69 -1.91 8.44
C ASP A 408 12.36 -0.57 8.76
N GLU A 409 11.67 0.23 9.54
CA GLU A 409 12.14 1.55 9.98
C GLU A 409 13.26 1.49 11.02
N SER A 410 13.43 0.33 11.70
CA SER A 410 14.45 0.14 12.75
C SER A 410 15.82 -0.26 12.19
N LEU A 411 15.87 -0.74 10.95
CA LEU A 411 17.10 -1.17 10.31
C LEU A 411 17.78 -0.02 9.56
N ARG A 412 19.10 0.01 9.60
CA ARG A 412 19.86 0.88 8.69
C ARG A 412 19.63 0.44 7.25
N PHE A 413 19.33 1.40 6.39
CA PHE A 413 19.04 1.20 4.98
C PHE A 413 20.06 0.29 4.25
N SER A 414 21.36 0.50 4.50
CA SER A 414 22.41 -0.34 3.93
C SER A 414 22.33 -1.80 4.37
N ARG A 415 21.95 -2.08 5.62
CA ARG A 415 21.80 -3.45 6.12
C ARG A 415 20.58 -4.14 5.50
N SER A 416 19.47 -3.43 5.35
CA SER A 416 18.28 -3.95 4.70
C SER A 416 18.56 -4.35 3.24
N TYR A 417 19.26 -3.49 2.49
CA TYR A 417 19.66 -3.81 1.11
C TYR A 417 20.65 -4.97 1.04
N ALA A 418 21.64 -5.02 1.93
CA ALA A 418 22.60 -6.13 1.97
C ALA A 418 21.88 -7.48 2.21
N ALA A 419 20.91 -7.51 3.11
CA ALA A 419 20.11 -8.71 3.38
C ALA A 419 19.27 -9.11 2.17
N VAL A 420 18.55 -8.17 1.56
CA VAL A 420 17.75 -8.42 0.35
C VAL A 420 18.63 -8.85 -0.83
N TRP A 421 19.80 -8.25 -0.97
CA TRP A 421 20.78 -8.67 -1.98
C TRP A 421 21.23 -10.12 -1.77
N GLY A 422 21.48 -10.51 -0.51
CA GLY A 422 21.77 -11.90 -0.14
C GLY A 422 20.66 -12.88 -0.53
N GLN A 423 19.39 -12.46 -0.37
CA GLN A 423 18.22 -13.26 -0.77
C GLN A 423 18.14 -13.41 -2.29
N LEU A 424 18.33 -12.33 -3.04
CA LEU A 424 18.37 -12.39 -4.52
C LEU A 424 19.48 -13.31 -5.03
N LYS A 425 20.67 -13.20 -4.43
CA LYS A 425 21.79 -14.06 -4.76
C LYS A 425 21.46 -15.54 -4.52
N ALA A 426 20.83 -15.85 -3.38
CA ALA A 426 20.40 -17.21 -3.05
C ALA A 426 19.37 -17.75 -4.06
N CYS A 427 18.39 -16.92 -4.45
CA CYS A 427 17.41 -17.29 -5.49
C CYS A 427 18.07 -17.58 -6.84
N LEU A 428 19.00 -16.72 -7.28
CA LEU A 428 19.72 -16.91 -8.54
C LEU A 428 20.65 -18.12 -8.52
N GLU A 429 21.33 -18.38 -7.40
CA GLU A 429 22.16 -19.57 -7.21
C GLU A 429 21.35 -20.86 -7.34
N ALA A 430 20.14 -20.89 -6.73
CA ALA A 430 19.20 -21.98 -6.85
C ALA A 430 18.75 -22.18 -8.30
N GLY A 431 18.37 -21.10 -8.99
CA GLY A 431 18.00 -21.16 -10.40
C GLY A 431 19.12 -21.64 -11.30
N ALA A 432 20.33 -21.11 -11.11
CA ALA A 432 21.52 -21.54 -11.86
C ALA A 432 21.87 -23.02 -11.61
N TYR A 433 21.67 -23.51 -10.39
CA TYR A 433 21.82 -24.90 -10.05
C TYR A 433 20.81 -25.77 -10.80
N ASN A 434 19.52 -25.44 -10.75
CA ASN A 434 18.44 -26.17 -11.41
C ASN A 434 18.63 -26.23 -12.95
N LEU A 435 19.06 -25.11 -13.55
CA LEU A 435 19.39 -25.07 -14.98
C LEU A 435 20.52 -26.05 -15.36
N ARG A 436 21.50 -26.25 -14.48
CA ARG A 436 22.53 -27.29 -14.65
C ARG A 436 21.96 -28.70 -14.52
N GLN A 437 20.90 -28.87 -13.73
CA GLN A 437 20.16 -30.14 -13.63
C GLN A 437 19.12 -30.31 -14.77
N LYS A 438 19.26 -29.56 -15.86
CA LYS A 438 18.43 -29.65 -17.07
C LYS A 438 16.96 -29.20 -16.86
N VAL A 439 16.65 -28.43 -15.82
CA VAL A 439 15.39 -27.73 -15.74
C VAL A 439 15.29 -26.75 -16.91
N ARG A 440 14.16 -26.74 -17.63
CA ARG A 440 13.97 -25.87 -18.79
C ARG A 440 13.97 -24.41 -18.38
N PRO A 441 14.73 -23.53 -19.05
CA PRO A 441 14.72 -22.10 -18.77
C PRO A 441 13.36 -21.49 -19.17
N VAL A 442 12.94 -20.50 -18.44
CA VAL A 442 11.73 -19.72 -18.76
C VAL A 442 12.08 -18.67 -19.82
N PRO A 443 11.34 -18.56 -20.93
CA PRO A 443 11.52 -17.48 -21.90
C PRO A 443 11.28 -16.10 -21.27
N PHE A 444 12.08 -15.12 -21.67
CA PHE A 444 11.95 -13.75 -21.16
C PHE A 444 10.56 -13.15 -21.49
N GLU A 445 10.05 -13.44 -22.67
CA GLU A 445 8.71 -12.99 -23.13
C GLU A 445 7.61 -13.50 -22.20
N GLU A 446 7.65 -14.75 -21.76
CA GLU A 446 6.68 -15.32 -20.83
C GLU A 446 6.70 -14.60 -19.46
N LEU A 447 7.89 -14.29 -18.96
CA LEU A 447 8.04 -13.53 -17.72
C LEU A 447 7.48 -12.12 -17.84
N MET A 448 7.76 -11.44 -18.95
CA MET A 448 7.26 -10.08 -19.18
C MET A 448 5.75 -10.05 -19.37
N ALA A 449 5.18 -11.04 -20.07
CA ALA A 449 3.73 -11.16 -20.21
C ALA A 449 3.03 -11.32 -18.86
N ARG A 450 3.54 -12.19 -17.99
CA ARG A 450 2.98 -12.37 -16.64
C ARG A 450 3.14 -11.13 -15.76
N TRP A 451 4.28 -10.46 -15.83
CA TRP A 451 4.52 -9.24 -15.09
C TRP A 451 3.59 -8.09 -15.52
N SER A 452 3.33 -7.94 -16.83
CA SER A 452 2.41 -6.92 -17.34
C SER A 452 0.96 -7.21 -16.94
N GLN A 453 0.53 -8.46 -16.96
CA GLN A 453 -0.80 -8.87 -16.47
C GLN A 453 -1.00 -8.58 -14.98
N ALA A 454 -0.01 -8.91 -14.15
CA ALA A 454 -0.08 -8.63 -12.71
C ALA A 454 -0.18 -7.13 -12.42
N ARG A 455 0.55 -6.29 -13.18
CA ARG A 455 0.52 -4.84 -13.02
C ARG A 455 -0.82 -4.22 -13.40
N GLY A 456 -1.43 -4.66 -14.50
CA GLY A 456 -2.76 -4.18 -14.91
C GLY A 456 -3.83 -4.44 -13.85
N ARG A 457 -3.83 -5.62 -13.25
CA ARG A 457 -4.77 -5.98 -12.17
C ARG A 457 -4.56 -5.17 -10.90
N HIS A 458 -3.32 -4.86 -10.53
CA HIS A 458 -3.04 -4.02 -9.35
C HIS A 458 -3.66 -2.63 -9.47
N ASP A 459 -3.61 -2.03 -10.67
CA ASP A 459 -4.20 -0.71 -10.92
C ASP A 459 -5.75 -0.76 -10.85
N GLU A 460 -6.39 -1.86 -11.27
CA GLU A 460 -7.84 -2.07 -11.16
C GLU A 460 -8.30 -2.17 -9.69
N PHE A 461 -7.58 -2.90 -8.83
CA PHE A 461 -7.92 -3.01 -7.41
C PHE A 461 -7.76 -1.69 -6.64
N ALA A 462 -6.76 -0.91 -6.97
CA ALA A 462 -6.57 0.40 -6.35
C ALA A 462 -7.77 1.34 -6.59
N VAL A 463 -8.46 1.19 -7.73
CA VAL A 463 -9.68 1.95 -8.07
C VAL A 463 -10.91 1.39 -7.35
N SER A 464 -11.02 0.06 -7.14
CA SER A 464 -12.19 -0.58 -6.52
C SER A 464 -12.24 -0.46 -5.00
N GLU A 465 -11.12 -0.16 -4.33
CA GLU A 465 -11.08 0.10 -2.89
C GLU A 465 -11.68 1.46 -2.50
N GLU A 466 -11.98 2.33 -3.47
CA GLU A 466 -12.62 3.64 -3.24
C GLU A 466 -14.17 3.56 -3.19
N LEU A 467 -14.78 2.40 -3.39
CA LEU A 467 -16.23 2.14 -3.32
C LEU A 467 -16.61 1.32 -2.08
#